data_14f56fb9952825ceaea4554cd6d78187
#
_entry.id   14f56fb9952825ceaea4554cd6d78187
#
_cell.length_a   1.000
_cell.length_b   1.000
_cell.length_c   1.000
_cell.angle_alpha   90.00
_cell.angle_beta   90.00
_cell.angle_gamma   90.00
#
_symmetry.space_group_name_H-M   'P 1'
#
loop_
_entity.id
_entity.type
_entity.pdbx_description
1 polymer ?
#
loop_
_entity_poly.entity_id
_entity_poly.type
_entity_poly.pdbx_seq_one_letter_code
_entity_poly.pdbx_strand_id
1 'polypeptide(L)'
;MQLLRLNALASHSELPKTAVTIGNFDGVHLGHQAMIRQLQHVAEAQGLKSVVMIFEPQPLEYFQGYDAPPRISSLREKVEYLTELGVDYIAVAKFDHTFRSLTAEAFADILKEKLNAQHLVLGDDFHFGKNRPVSYTHLRAHETPEH
;
A
#
# COMPACT_ATOMS: atom_id res chain seq x y z
N MET A 1 -4.01 -4.47 -15.37
CA MET A 1 -3.96 -3.86 -14.03
C MET A 1 -5.34 -3.35 -13.67
N GLN A 2 -5.74 -3.49 -12.41
CA GLN A 2 -7.04 -3.03 -11.96
C GLN A 2 -6.86 -2.01 -10.83
N LEU A 3 -7.56 -0.88 -10.92
CA LEU A 3 -7.57 0.16 -9.91
C LEU A 3 -8.70 -0.11 -8.92
N LEU A 4 -8.37 -0.17 -7.65
CA LEU A 4 -9.34 -0.42 -6.58
C LEU A 4 -9.40 0.80 -5.66
N ARG A 5 -10.59 1.08 -5.16
CA ARG A 5 -10.75 2.07 -4.08
C ARG A 5 -11.02 1.30 -2.80
N LEU A 6 -10.12 1.45 -1.84
CA LEU A 6 -10.18 0.66 -0.62
C LEU A 6 -11.51 0.78 0.11
N ASN A 7 -12.06 2.00 0.15
CA ASN A 7 -13.34 2.26 0.83
C ASN A 7 -14.53 1.56 0.18
N ALA A 8 -14.43 1.26 -1.11
CA ALA A 8 -15.51 0.62 -1.85
C ALA A 8 -15.47 -0.90 -1.81
N LEU A 9 -14.39 -1.47 -1.30
CA LEU A 9 -14.25 -2.91 -1.21
C LEU A 9 -15.06 -3.47 -0.04
N ALA A 10 -15.64 -4.64 -0.25
CA ALA A 10 -16.34 -5.36 0.81
C ALA A 10 -15.36 -5.83 1.89
N SER A 11 -15.86 -6.01 3.11
CA SER A 11 -15.04 -6.48 4.23
C SER A 11 -14.43 -7.86 3.99
N HIS A 12 -15.12 -8.70 3.23
CA HIS A 12 -14.60 -10.01 2.82
C HIS A 12 -14.54 -10.01 1.31
N SER A 13 -13.53 -9.36 0.78
CA SER A 13 -13.35 -9.19 -0.64
C SER A 13 -13.07 -10.53 -1.32
N GLU A 14 -13.55 -10.67 -2.54
CA GLU A 14 -13.33 -11.88 -3.35
C GLU A 14 -12.04 -11.80 -4.15
N LEU A 15 -11.17 -10.85 -3.82
CA LEU A 15 -9.87 -10.76 -4.47
C LEU A 15 -9.06 -12.04 -4.21
N PRO A 16 -8.23 -12.43 -5.15
CA PRO A 16 -7.28 -13.52 -4.88
C PRO A 16 -6.34 -13.11 -3.74
N LYS A 17 -5.59 -14.06 -3.24
CA LYS A 17 -4.58 -13.77 -2.21
C LYS A 17 -3.53 -12.84 -2.79
N THR A 18 -3.14 -11.83 -2.01
CA THR A 18 -2.26 -10.76 -2.49
C THR A 18 -1.03 -10.57 -1.62
N ALA A 19 -0.01 -9.99 -2.24
CA ALA A 19 1.13 -9.38 -1.55
C ALA A 19 1.00 -7.87 -1.76
N VAL A 20 1.18 -7.09 -0.70
CA VAL A 20 0.89 -5.66 -0.71
C VAL A 20 2.13 -4.87 -0.34
N THR A 21 2.40 -3.79 -1.05
CA THR A 21 3.31 -2.75 -0.60
C THR A 21 2.56 -1.43 -0.48
N ILE A 22 3.03 -0.56 0.39
CA ILE A 22 2.37 0.70 0.71
C ILE A 22 3.36 1.84 0.59
N GLY A 23 2.95 2.92 -0.05
CA GLY A 23 3.79 4.11 -0.15
C GLY A 23 3.09 5.20 -0.94
N ASN A 24 3.73 6.36 -1.01
CA ASN A 24 3.21 7.46 -1.80
C ASN A 24 3.62 7.38 -3.26
N PHE A 25 4.78 6.81 -3.53
CA PHE A 25 5.33 6.62 -4.88
C PHE A 25 5.30 7.92 -5.70
N ASP A 26 5.70 9.02 -5.06
CA ASP A 26 5.71 10.32 -5.69
C ASP A 26 7.03 10.51 -6.45
N GLY A 27 6.94 10.60 -7.76
CA GLY A 27 8.10 10.65 -8.62
C GLY A 27 8.69 9.26 -8.89
N VAL A 28 9.74 9.23 -9.70
CA VAL A 28 10.40 7.98 -10.06
C VAL A 28 11.70 7.88 -9.26
N HIS A 29 11.76 6.94 -8.33
CA HIS A 29 12.93 6.69 -7.51
C HIS A 29 13.42 5.26 -7.68
N LEU A 30 14.74 5.09 -7.66
CA LEU A 30 15.34 3.75 -7.73
C LEU A 30 14.89 2.88 -6.56
N GLY A 31 14.71 3.48 -5.37
CA GLY A 31 14.19 2.77 -4.21
C GLY A 31 12.78 2.24 -4.41
N HIS A 32 11.94 3.01 -5.09
CA HIS A 32 10.58 2.55 -5.42
C HIS A 32 10.62 1.37 -6.38
N GLN A 33 11.49 1.42 -7.38
CA GLN A 33 11.64 0.33 -8.33
C GLN A 33 12.11 -0.94 -7.64
N ALA A 34 13.07 -0.82 -6.72
CA ALA A 34 13.56 -1.96 -5.96
C ALA A 34 12.45 -2.58 -5.11
N MET A 35 11.64 -1.74 -4.47
CA MET A 35 10.51 -2.17 -3.66
C MET A 35 9.47 -2.92 -4.49
N ILE A 36 9.16 -2.40 -5.67
CA ILE A 36 8.20 -3.04 -6.57
C ILE A 36 8.74 -4.38 -7.07
N ARG A 37 10.03 -4.45 -7.39
CA ARG A 37 10.65 -5.72 -7.80
C ARG A 37 10.59 -6.76 -6.68
N GLN A 38 10.86 -6.33 -5.44
CA GLN A 38 10.76 -7.23 -4.29
C GLN A 38 9.31 -7.73 -4.12
N LEU A 39 8.35 -6.82 -4.23
CA LEU A 39 6.94 -7.17 -4.17
C LEU A 39 6.58 -8.23 -5.22
N GLN A 40 7.00 -8.01 -6.46
CA GLN A 40 6.70 -8.92 -7.55
C GLN A 40 7.39 -10.26 -7.37
N HIS A 41 8.62 -10.26 -6.86
CA HIS A 41 9.34 -11.49 -6.56
C HIS A 41 8.59 -12.32 -5.51
N VAL A 42 8.15 -11.71 -4.42
CA VAL A 42 7.38 -12.39 -3.39
C VAL A 42 6.07 -12.90 -3.94
N ALA A 43 5.36 -12.08 -4.69
CA ALA A 43 4.08 -12.45 -5.26
C ALA A 43 4.22 -13.66 -6.19
N GLU A 44 5.20 -13.63 -7.06
CA GLU A 44 5.43 -14.72 -8.01
C GLU A 44 5.85 -16.00 -7.28
N ALA A 45 6.75 -15.89 -6.31
CA ALA A 45 7.24 -17.07 -5.57
C ALA A 45 6.13 -17.75 -4.77
N GLN A 46 5.13 -17.02 -4.32
CA GLN A 46 4.08 -17.56 -3.46
C GLN A 46 2.71 -17.67 -4.14
N GLY A 47 2.66 -17.41 -5.43
CA GLY A 47 1.39 -17.52 -6.17
C GLY A 47 0.39 -16.43 -5.76
N LEU A 48 0.87 -15.26 -5.40
CA LEU A 48 0.04 -14.13 -4.99
C LEU A 48 -0.05 -13.10 -6.10
N LYS A 49 -1.09 -12.27 -6.04
CA LYS A 49 -1.18 -11.09 -6.90
C LYS A 49 -0.54 -9.89 -6.21
N SER A 50 0.10 -9.03 -6.98
CA SER A 50 0.77 -7.85 -6.43
C SER A 50 -0.19 -6.67 -6.31
N VAL A 51 -0.14 -5.99 -5.16
CA VAL A 51 -0.93 -4.80 -4.90
C VAL A 51 -0.02 -3.69 -4.41
N VAL A 52 -0.13 -2.53 -5.03
CA VAL A 52 0.48 -1.30 -4.51
C VAL A 52 -0.64 -0.44 -3.93
N MET A 53 -0.53 -0.10 -2.66
CA MET A 53 -1.49 0.78 -2.00
C MET A 53 -0.91 2.18 -1.90
N ILE A 54 -1.68 3.16 -2.34
CA ILE A 54 -1.31 4.58 -2.28
C ILE A 54 -2.42 5.37 -1.58
N PHE A 55 -2.05 6.53 -1.06
CA PHE A 55 -3.00 7.40 -0.36
C PHE A 55 -3.38 8.59 -1.23
N GLU A 56 -4.66 8.97 -1.16
CA GLU A 56 -5.20 10.14 -1.84
C GLU A 56 -6.20 10.82 -0.94
N PRO A 57 -5.92 12.01 -0.39
CA PRO A 57 -4.67 12.78 -0.54
C PRO A 57 -3.48 12.09 0.12
N GLN A 58 -2.27 12.57 -0.19
CA GLN A 58 -1.09 12.09 0.51
C GLN A 58 -1.11 12.56 1.97
N PRO A 59 -0.49 11.83 2.90
CA PRO A 59 -0.50 12.24 4.30
C PRO A 59 0.00 13.66 4.55
N LEU A 60 1.06 14.09 3.89
CA LEU A 60 1.54 15.47 4.05
C LEU A 60 0.52 16.50 3.58
N GLU A 61 -0.21 16.21 2.52
CA GLU A 61 -1.27 17.09 2.02
C GLU A 61 -2.42 17.18 3.03
N TYR A 62 -2.74 16.08 3.69
CA TYR A 62 -3.77 16.06 4.71
C TYR A 62 -3.38 16.93 5.90
N PHE A 63 -2.12 16.81 6.37
CA PHE A 63 -1.68 17.52 7.57
C PHE A 63 -1.34 18.98 7.33
N GLN A 64 -0.76 19.32 6.18
CA GLN A 64 -0.21 20.63 5.91
C GLN A 64 -1.03 21.48 4.94
N GLY A 65 -1.94 20.84 4.19
CA GLY A 65 -2.74 21.57 3.21
C GLY A 65 -1.91 22.32 2.20
N TYR A 66 -2.10 23.65 2.13
CA TYR A 66 -1.36 24.49 1.18
C TYR A 66 0.14 24.60 1.49
N ASP A 67 0.55 24.27 2.71
CA ASP A 67 1.96 24.32 3.09
C ASP A 67 2.69 23.02 2.76
N ALA A 68 1.98 22.02 2.25
CA ALA A 68 2.61 20.77 1.85
C ALA A 68 3.55 21.00 0.66
N PRO A 69 4.67 20.24 0.59
CA PRO A 69 5.50 20.28 -0.61
C PRO A 69 4.68 19.92 -1.84
N PRO A 70 4.94 20.55 -3.00
CA PRO A 70 4.25 20.18 -4.22
C PRO A 70 4.49 18.69 -4.52
N ARG A 71 3.44 18.00 -4.98
CA ARG A 71 3.65 16.63 -5.44
C ARG A 71 4.39 16.63 -6.78
N ILE A 72 5.21 15.61 -6.95
CA ILE A 72 5.96 15.40 -8.18
C ILE A 72 5.07 14.74 -9.23
N SER A 73 4.24 13.80 -8.80
CA SER A 73 3.38 13.03 -9.69
C SER A 73 1.91 13.16 -9.32
N SER A 74 1.06 13.25 -10.32
CA SER A 74 -0.39 13.14 -10.14
C SER A 74 -0.77 11.67 -9.88
N LEU A 75 -2.00 11.44 -9.43
CA LEU A 75 -2.51 10.08 -9.28
C LEU A 75 -2.47 9.33 -10.62
N ARG A 76 -2.84 9.99 -11.70
CA ARG A 76 -2.83 9.40 -13.02
C ARG A 76 -1.43 8.96 -13.43
N GLU A 77 -0.43 9.80 -13.20
CA GLU A 77 0.96 9.46 -13.52
C GLU A 77 1.46 8.27 -12.71
N LYS A 78 1.09 8.22 -11.42
CA LYS A 78 1.43 7.07 -10.58
C LYS A 78 0.82 5.78 -11.11
N VAL A 79 -0.45 5.85 -11.48
CA VAL A 79 -1.14 4.68 -12.03
C VAL A 79 -0.48 4.21 -13.32
N GLU A 80 -0.15 5.13 -14.21
CA GLU A 80 0.53 4.79 -15.46
C GLU A 80 1.89 4.14 -15.19
N TYR A 81 2.67 4.73 -14.30
CA TYR A 81 4.00 4.23 -13.95
C TYR A 81 3.94 2.83 -13.35
N LEU A 82 3.05 2.62 -12.36
CA LEU A 82 2.91 1.32 -11.71
C LEU A 82 2.36 0.27 -12.66
N THR A 83 1.49 0.67 -13.56
CA THR A 83 0.97 -0.22 -14.61
C THR A 83 2.11 -0.73 -15.50
N GLU A 84 3.01 0.16 -15.89
CA GLU A 84 4.16 -0.21 -16.70
C GLU A 84 5.08 -1.18 -15.97
N LEU A 85 5.17 -1.08 -14.65
CA LEU A 85 5.98 -1.99 -13.85
C LEU A 85 5.31 -3.36 -13.65
N GLY A 86 4.08 -3.53 -14.08
CA GLY A 86 3.43 -4.84 -14.09
C GLY A 86 2.73 -5.24 -12.80
N VAL A 87 2.38 -4.28 -11.93
CA VAL A 87 1.60 -4.61 -10.73
C VAL A 87 0.19 -5.02 -11.13
N ASP A 88 -0.40 -5.95 -10.37
CA ASP A 88 -1.71 -6.49 -10.70
C ASP A 88 -2.84 -5.56 -10.25
N TYR A 89 -2.71 -4.93 -9.10
CA TYR A 89 -3.72 -4.01 -8.55
C TYR A 89 -3.07 -2.78 -7.96
N ILE A 90 -3.77 -1.67 -8.08
CA ILE A 90 -3.43 -0.44 -7.35
C ILE A 90 -4.62 -0.13 -6.45
N ALA A 91 -4.38 -0.11 -5.13
CA ALA A 91 -5.43 0.21 -4.16
C ALA A 91 -5.25 1.66 -3.69
N VAL A 92 -6.27 2.46 -3.88
CA VAL A 92 -6.26 3.85 -3.44
C VAL A 92 -7.02 3.94 -2.12
N ALA A 93 -6.32 4.36 -1.08
CA ALA A 93 -6.89 4.57 0.25
C ALA A 93 -7.06 6.06 0.50
N LYS A 94 -8.22 6.42 1.03
CA LYS A 94 -8.48 7.80 1.41
C LYS A 94 -7.81 8.07 2.76
N PHE A 95 -6.89 9.03 2.79
CA PHE A 95 -6.24 9.43 4.03
C PHE A 95 -7.05 10.56 4.66
N ASP A 96 -7.84 10.23 5.66
CA ASP A 96 -8.71 11.17 6.36
C ASP A 96 -8.60 10.94 7.88
N HIS A 97 -9.43 11.64 8.63
CA HIS A 97 -9.41 11.54 10.08
C HIS A 97 -9.70 10.11 10.56
N THR A 98 -10.65 9.45 9.95
CA THR A 98 -11.00 8.08 10.30
C THR A 98 -9.83 7.14 10.09
N PHE A 99 -9.19 7.23 8.92
CA PHE A 99 -8.04 6.38 8.59
C PHE A 99 -6.87 6.66 9.53
N ARG A 100 -6.59 7.94 9.78
CA ARG A 100 -5.53 8.38 10.67
C ARG A 100 -5.69 7.82 12.09
N SER A 101 -6.92 7.65 12.53
CA SER A 101 -7.24 7.20 13.89
C SER A 101 -7.15 5.70 14.08
N LEU A 102 -6.94 4.93 13.02
CA LEU A 102 -6.82 3.48 13.12
C LEU A 102 -5.59 3.06 13.89
N THR A 103 -5.71 1.96 14.63
CA THR A 103 -4.54 1.31 15.21
C THR A 103 -3.82 0.50 14.13
N ALA A 104 -2.57 0.11 14.40
CA ALA A 104 -1.84 -0.75 13.50
C ALA A 104 -2.57 -2.08 13.30
N GLU A 105 -3.19 -2.62 14.36
CA GLU A 105 -3.98 -3.85 14.26
C GLU A 105 -5.19 -3.70 13.36
N ALA A 106 -5.93 -2.61 13.52
CA ALA A 106 -7.11 -2.34 12.70
C ALA A 106 -6.72 -2.17 11.22
N PHE A 107 -5.60 -1.51 10.98
CA PHE A 107 -5.09 -1.35 9.63
C PHE A 107 -4.70 -2.70 9.01
N ALA A 108 -3.98 -3.53 9.77
CA ALA A 108 -3.62 -4.86 9.28
C ALA A 108 -4.86 -5.70 8.98
N ASP A 109 -5.89 -5.61 9.81
CA ASP A 109 -7.16 -6.32 9.57
C ASP A 109 -7.83 -5.86 8.29
N ILE A 110 -7.79 -4.56 8.00
CA ILE A 110 -8.33 -4.02 6.75
C ILE A 110 -7.59 -4.61 5.55
N LEU A 111 -6.27 -4.67 5.61
CA LEU A 111 -5.49 -5.26 4.52
C LEU A 111 -5.86 -6.72 4.30
N LYS A 112 -6.00 -7.49 5.36
CA LYS A 112 -6.37 -8.89 5.26
C LYS A 112 -7.79 -9.08 4.73
N GLU A 113 -8.73 -8.32 5.24
CA GLU A 113 -10.14 -8.49 4.88
C GLU A 113 -10.48 -7.94 3.52
N LYS A 114 -9.98 -6.74 3.20
CA LYS A 114 -10.35 -6.07 1.96
C LYS A 114 -9.45 -6.43 0.78
N LEU A 115 -8.17 -6.64 1.03
CA LEU A 115 -7.21 -6.96 -0.02
C LEU A 115 -6.79 -8.42 -0.04
N ASN A 116 -7.27 -9.20 0.90
CA ASN A 116 -6.86 -10.60 1.06
C ASN A 116 -5.34 -10.71 1.13
N ALA A 117 -4.71 -9.79 1.87
CA ALA A 117 -3.27 -9.69 1.96
C ALA A 117 -2.68 -10.83 2.77
N GLN A 118 -1.71 -11.51 2.20
CA GLN A 118 -0.97 -12.61 2.83
C GLN A 118 0.46 -12.20 3.16
N HIS A 119 0.96 -11.17 2.50
CA HIS A 119 2.33 -10.71 2.66
C HIS A 119 2.38 -9.21 2.52
N LEU A 120 3.23 -8.56 3.30
CA LEU A 120 3.38 -7.10 3.29
C LEU A 120 4.85 -6.76 3.13
N VAL A 121 5.15 -5.96 2.11
CA VAL A 121 6.49 -5.44 1.84
C VAL A 121 6.49 -3.96 2.15
N LEU A 122 7.26 -3.54 3.15
CA LEU A 122 7.30 -2.14 3.58
C LEU A 122 8.71 -1.58 3.49
N GLY A 123 8.78 -0.27 3.20
CA GLY A 123 10.02 0.47 3.32
C GLY A 123 10.36 0.72 4.80
N ASP A 124 11.65 0.97 5.05
CA ASP A 124 12.13 1.18 6.43
C ASP A 124 11.55 2.42 7.09
N ASP A 125 11.16 3.40 6.29
CA ASP A 125 10.63 4.66 6.77
C ASP A 125 9.11 4.70 6.84
N PHE A 126 8.45 3.59 6.57
CA PHE A 126 7.00 3.57 6.64
C PHE A 126 6.51 3.50 8.07
N HIS A 127 5.65 4.45 8.45
CA HIS A 127 5.08 4.54 9.80
C HIS A 127 3.57 4.67 9.70
N PHE A 128 2.90 4.18 10.74
CA PHE A 128 1.46 4.28 10.85
C PHE A 128 1.06 4.86 12.21
N GLY A 129 0.04 5.74 12.19
CA GLY A 129 -0.36 6.44 13.41
C GLY A 129 0.70 7.44 13.84
N LYS A 130 0.85 7.65 15.12
CA LYS A 130 1.78 8.66 15.68
C LYS A 130 3.25 8.25 15.52
N ASN A 131 3.74 8.19 14.31
CA ASN A 131 5.11 7.79 13.98
C ASN A 131 5.48 6.39 14.47
N ARG A 132 4.50 5.53 14.59
CA ARG A 132 4.76 4.14 14.97
C ARG A 132 5.01 3.33 13.71
N PRO A 133 6.07 2.51 13.69
CA PRO A 133 6.24 1.57 12.58
C PRO A 133 5.07 0.58 12.56
N VAL A 134 4.64 0.22 11.37
CA VAL A 134 3.63 -0.82 11.23
C VAL A 134 4.23 -2.13 11.71
N SER A 135 3.50 -2.82 12.60
CA SER A 135 3.98 -4.09 13.10
C SER A 135 3.74 -5.20 12.09
N TYR A 136 4.78 -5.82 11.64
CA TYR A 136 4.67 -7.03 10.83
C TYR A 136 4.01 -8.17 11.58
N THR A 137 4.01 -8.12 12.90
CA THR A 137 3.59 -9.25 13.73
C THR A 137 2.18 -9.71 13.40
N HIS A 138 1.31 -8.77 13.07
CA HIS A 138 -0.08 -9.08 12.75
C HIS A 138 -0.26 -9.82 11.44
N LEU A 139 0.58 -9.55 10.45
CA LEU A 139 0.51 -10.22 9.16
C LEU A 139 1.42 -11.43 9.10
N ARG A 140 2.51 -11.42 9.86
CA ARG A 140 3.48 -12.52 9.85
C ARG A 140 2.91 -13.85 10.28
N ALA A 141 1.82 -13.84 11.02
CA ALA A 141 1.13 -15.07 11.37
C ALA A 141 0.60 -15.83 10.13
N HIS A 142 0.50 -15.13 9.00
CA HIS A 142 -0.11 -15.64 7.78
C HIS A 142 0.84 -15.65 6.59
N GLU A 143 2.12 -15.35 6.81
CA GLU A 143 3.04 -15.17 5.70
C GLU A 143 4.43 -15.66 6.04
N THR A 144 5.27 -15.81 5.01
CA THR A 144 6.68 -16.04 5.21
C THR A 144 7.37 -14.73 5.55
N PRO A 145 8.22 -14.70 6.58
CA PRO A 145 8.86 -13.46 7.02
C PRO A 145 10.09 -13.16 6.16
N GLU A 146 9.84 -12.66 4.98
CA GLU A 146 10.92 -12.29 4.07
C GLU A 146 10.86 -10.84 3.69
N HIS A 147 11.94 -10.13 3.82
CA HIS A 147 12.11 -8.77 3.28
C HIS A 147 13.49 -8.25 3.56
#